data_bce7304dcbf53a12f40491ae21e5e67c
#
_entry.id   bce7304dcbf53a12f40491ae21e5e67c
#
_cell.length_a   1.000
_cell.length_b   1.000
_cell.length_c   1.000
_cell.angle_alpha   90.00
_cell.angle_beta   90.00
_cell.angle_gamma   90.00
#
_symmetry.space_group_name_H-M   'P 1'
#
loop_
_entity.id
_entity.type
_entity.pdbx_description
1 polymer ?
#
loop_
_entity_poly.entity_id
_entity_poly.type
_entity_poly.pdbx_seq_one_letter_code
_entity_poly.pdbx_strand_id
1 'polypeptide(L)'
;EIAIIDHTDIDRVAAEALVECGPSAVLNASPSISGRYPNLGPEILVDAGIPLIDDLGPDVMRLHDGQRVAVEGGTVRIAGKEQVIAEGSVQTKQTVADAMEAAKKGLAVQLEAFAANTMEYMRGEWDLLLNGVGMPTLSTQMGGRHVLVVVRGYSYKEDLQALKPYIREYKPVIIGVDGG
;
A
#
# COMPACT_ATOMS: atom_id res chain seq x y z
N GLU A 1 7.17 25.44 10.62
CA GLU A 1 7.42 24.98 9.24
C GLU A 1 6.23 24.16 8.76
N ILE A 2 5.99 24.15 7.44
CA ILE A 2 4.92 23.33 6.80
C ILE A 2 5.60 22.13 6.16
N ALA A 3 5.06 20.94 6.40
CA ALA A 3 5.50 19.73 5.72
C ALA A 3 4.69 19.54 4.42
N ILE A 4 5.40 19.29 3.30
CA ILE A 4 4.77 18.97 2.02
C ILE A 4 5.12 17.53 1.69
N ILE A 5 4.11 16.71 1.44
CA ILE A 5 4.26 15.28 1.19
C ILE A 5 3.44 14.84 -0.03
N ASP A 6 3.79 13.70 -0.58
CA ASP A 6 2.99 12.97 -1.57
C ASP A 6 2.83 11.54 -1.08
N HIS A 7 1.81 11.31 -0.26
CA HIS A 7 1.59 10.02 0.42
C HIS A 7 0.12 9.62 0.34
N THR A 8 -0.18 8.71 -0.57
CA THR A 8 -1.50 8.08 -0.61
C THR A 8 -1.65 7.14 0.59
N ASP A 9 -2.81 7.21 1.27
CA ASP A 9 -3.11 6.36 2.42
C ASP A 9 -2.05 6.47 3.53
N ILE A 10 -1.93 7.65 4.15
CA ILE A 10 -0.94 7.92 5.20
C ILE A 10 -1.07 6.87 6.31
N ASP A 11 -0.03 6.08 6.50
CA ASP A 11 0.02 5.07 7.55
C ASP A 11 0.34 5.66 8.93
N ARG A 12 0.23 4.83 9.95
CA ARG A 12 0.49 5.22 11.33
C ARG A 12 1.94 5.70 11.53
N VAL A 13 2.91 5.02 10.94
CA VAL A 13 4.33 5.31 11.14
C VAL A 13 4.69 6.67 10.55
N ALA A 14 4.22 6.95 9.33
CA ALA A 14 4.41 8.25 8.69
C ALA A 14 3.75 9.39 9.48
N ALA A 15 2.53 9.16 9.99
CA ALA A 15 1.84 10.16 10.78
C ALA A 15 2.52 10.43 12.13
N GLU A 16 2.97 9.41 12.85
CA GLU A 16 3.71 9.56 14.11
C GLU A 16 5.02 10.33 13.90
N ALA A 17 5.76 10.04 12.82
CA ALA A 17 6.97 10.78 12.45
C ALA A 17 6.67 12.27 12.14
N LEU A 18 5.58 12.56 11.44
CA LEU A 18 5.15 13.94 11.20
C LEU A 18 4.78 14.66 12.51
N VAL A 19 4.08 13.99 13.42
CA VAL A 19 3.74 14.55 14.74
C VAL A 19 5.01 14.86 15.54
N GLU A 20 6.00 13.98 15.53
CA GLU A 20 7.29 14.20 16.19
C GLU A 20 8.06 15.40 15.61
N CYS A 21 7.98 15.62 14.29
CA CYS A 21 8.57 16.78 13.65
C CYS A 21 7.85 18.10 13.98
N GLY A 22 6.59 18.06 14.40
CA GLY A 22 5.80 19.19 14.83
C GLY A 22 5.58 20.28 13.75
N PRO A 23 5.19 19.94 12.52
CA PRO A 23 4.92 20.94 11.50
C PRO A 23 3.69 21.78 11.85
N SER A 24 3.66 23.03 11.38
CA SER A 24 2.51 23.92 11.57
C SER A 24 1.30 23.52 10.69
N ALA A 25 1.52 22.75 9.63
CA ALA A 25 0.52 22.11 8.79
C ALA A 25 1.18 21.01 7.94
N VAL A 26 0.39 20.08 7.45
CA VAL A 26 0.77 19.08 6.45
C VAL A 26 -0.03 19.33 5.18
N LEU A 27 0.67 19.49 4.07
CA LEU A 27 0.12 19.61 2.72
C LEU A 27 0.40 18.31 1.97
N ASN A 28 -0.63 17.55 1.66
CA ASN A 28 -0.49 16.27 0.96
C ASN A 28 -0.96 16.40 -0.49
N ALA A 29 -0.08 16.06 -1.43
CA ALA A 29 -0.43 16.04 -2.85
C ALA A 29 -1.46 14.97 -3.20
N SER A 30 -1.39 13.83 -2.52
CA SER A 30 -2.28 12.67 -2.71
C SER A 30 -3.39 12.60 -1.65
N PRO A 31 -4.46 11.81 -1.87
CA PRO A 31 -5.49 11.58 -0.85
C PRO A 31 -4.92 10.74 0.30
N SER A 32 -5.02 11.27 1.52
CA SER A 32 -4.57 10.60 2.74
C SER A 32 -5.44 9.39 3.14
N ILE A 33 -6.66 9.29 2.62
CA ILE A 33 -7.56 8.14 2.69
C ILE A 33 -8.15 7.92 1.31
N SER A 34 -7.68 6.89 0.58
CA SER A 34 -8.15 6.58 -0.77
C SER A 34 -9.50 5.84 -0.80
N GLY A 35 -9.96 5.34 0.34
CA GLY A 35 -11.15 4.50 0.44
C GLY A 35 -10.92 3.02 0.13
N ARG A 36 -9.71 2.61 -0.19
CA ARG A 36 -9.38 1.20 -0.47
C ARG A 36 -9.34 0.37 0.80
N TYR A 37 -8.75 0.92 1.84
CA TYR A 37 -8.69 0.32 3.17
C TYR A 37 -8.59 1.40 4.25
N PRO A 38 -9.05 1.14 5.48
CA PRO A 38 -8.93 2.09 6.57
C PRO A 38 -7.46 2.25 6.99
N ASN A 39 -7.04 3.50 7.20
CA ASN A 39 -5.70 3.85 7.68
C ASN A 39 -5.77 4.91 8.77
N LEU A 40 -4.90 4.83 9.78
CA LEU A 40 -4.98 5.65 10.98
C LEU A 40 -4.23 6.98 10.87
N GLY A 41 -3.39 7.17 9.86
CA GLY A 41 -2.52 8.33 9.77
C GLY A 41 -3.22 9.69 9.84
N PRO A 42 -4.26 9.94 9.05
CA PRO A 42 -5.00 11.21 9.09
C PRO A 42 -5.63 11.50 10.46
N GLU A 43 -6.17 10.47 11.13
CA GLU A 43 -6.73 10.61 12.48
C GLU A 43 -5.67 11.07 13.48
N ILE A 44 -4.47 10.47 13.45
CA ILE A 44 -3.35 10.82 14.33
C ILE A 44 -2.94 12.28 14.12
N LEU A 45 -2.83 12.75 12.88
CA LEU A 45 -2.46 14.14 12.57
C LEU A 45 -3.50 15.13 13.07
N VAL A 46 -4.78 14.88 12.78
CA VAL A 46 -5.89 15.75 13.17
C VAL A 46 -6.08 15.76 14.70
N ASP A 47 -5.91 14.62 15.37
CA ASP A 47 -5.97 14.53 16.83
C ASP A 47 -4.80 15.24 17.52
N ALA A 48 -3.62 15.25 16.89
CA ALA A 48 -2.49 16.04 17.33
C ALA A 48 -2.67 17.56 17.11
N GLY A 49 -3.76 17.97 16.47
CA GLY A 49 -4.04 19.37 16.17
C GLY A 49 -3.24 19.94 14.99
N ILE A 50 -2.64 19.07 14.17
CA ILE A 50 -1.91 19.48 12.99
C ILE A 50 -2.88 19.60 11.81
N PRO A 51 -3.05 20.80 11.21
CA PRO A 51 -3.87 20.96 10.03
C PRO A 51 -3.37 20.09 8.88
N LEU A 52 -4.26 19.26 8.32
CA LEU A 52 -4.00 18.43 7.16
C LEU A 52 -4.83 18.92 5.98
N ILE A 53 -4.17 19.34 4.92
CA ILE A 53 -4.81 19.70 3.66
C ILE A 53 -4.44 18.63 2.64
N ASP A 54 -5.45 18.02 2.07
CA ASP A 54 -5.38 16.76 1.35
C ASP A 54 -5.76 16.92 -0.11
N ASP A 55 -5.27 16.01 -0.96
CA ASP A 55 -5.60 15.96 -2.39
C ASP A 55 -5.27 17.26 -3.13
N LEU A 56 -4.11 17.85 -2.81
CA LEU A 56 -3.64 19.11 -3.41
C LEU A 56 -3.13 18.94 -4.85
N GLY A 57 -2.90 17.70 -5.30
CA GLY A 57 -2.32 17.42 -6.60
C GLY A 57 -0.81 17.67 -6.68
N PRO A 58 -0.18 17.33 -7.81
CA PRO A 58 1.29 17.30 -7.95
C PRO A 58 1.92 18.70 -7.96
N ASP A 59 1.17 19.76 -8.19
CA ASP A 59 1.73 21.11 -8.30
C ASP A 59 2.26 21.65 -6.96
N VAL A 60 1.70 21.19 -5.82
CA VAL A 60 2.22 21.54 -4.50
C VAL A 60 3.66 21.06 -4.27
N MET A 61 4.05 19.95 -4.93
CA MET A 61 5.41 19.39 -4.85
C MET A 61 6.47 20.22 -5.60
N ARG A 62 6.05 21.23 -6.38
CA ARG A 62 6.97 22.18 -7.05
C ARG A 62 7.45 23.31 -6.14
N LEU A 63 6.89 23.41 -4.95
CA LEU A 63 7.35 24.37 -3.94
C LEU A 63 8.75 23.98 -3.46
N HIS A 64 9.60 24.99 -3.25
CA HIS A 64 10.98 24.78 -2.83
C HIS A 64 11.10 24.91 -1.31
N ASP A 65 12.09 24.24 -0.75
CA ASP A 65 12.42 24.38 0.66
C ASP A 65 12.71 25.83 1.03
N GLY A 66 12.20 26.27 2.19
CA GLY A 66 12.27 27.67 2.64
C GLY A 66 11.32 28.65 1.93
N GLN A 67 10.54 28.22 0.96
CA GLN A 67 9.56 29.07 0.29
C GLN A 67 8.40 29.41 1.23
N ARG A 68 8.08 30.70 1.35
CA ARG A 68 6.95 31.15 2.15
C ARG A 68 5.64 30.93 1.40
N VAL A 69 4.72 30.23 2.01
CA VAL A 69 3.36 29.96 1.49
C VAL A 69 2.32 30.51 2.45
N ALA A 70 1.18 30.88 1.91
CA ALA A 70 -0.05 31.20 2.65
C ALA A 70 -1.05 30.05 2.39
N VAL A 71 -1.64 29.54 3.45
CA VAL A 71 -2.67 28.49 3.39
C VAL A 71 -3.94 29.06 4.02
N GLU A 72 -4.99 29.15 3.23
CA GLU A 72 -6.31 29.64 3.66
C GLU A 72 -7.37 28.64 3.27
N GLY A 73 -7.97 27.99 4.28
CA GLY A 73 -8.81 26.83 4.02
C GLY A 73 -8.04 25.74 3.26
N GLY A 74 -8.57 25.28 2.13
CA GLY A 74 -7.91 24.30 1.26
C GLY A 74 -6.99 24.92 0.17
N THR A 75 -6.81 26.25 0.14
CA THR A 75 -6.08 26.94 -0.93
C THR A 75 -4.65 27.24 -0.50
N VAL A 76 -3.68 26.90 -1.33
CA VAL A 76 -2.24 27.15 -1.13
C VAL A 76 -1.76 28.20 -2.14
N ARG A 77 -1.11 29.27 -1.64
CA ARG A 77 -0.54 30.36 -2.45
C ARG A 77 0.88 30.64 -2.03
N ILE A 78 1.67 31.27 -2.93
CA ILE A 78 2.95 31.85 -2.54
C ILE A 78 2.65 33.13 -1.72
N ALA A 79 3.29 33.27 -0.57
CA ALA A 79 3.11 34.44 0.27
C ALA A 79 3.41 35.75 -0.50
N GLY A 80 2.47 36.69 -0.45
CA GLY A 80 2.58 37.97 -1.16
C GLY A 80 2.23 37.92 -2.65
N LYS A 81 1.71 36.79 -3.15
CA LYS A 81 1.18 36.66 -4.52
C LYS A 81 -0.27 36.18 -4.48
N GLU A 82 -1.07 36.64 -5.43
CA GLU A 82 -2.46 36.16 -5.57
C GLU A 82 -2.56 34.80 -6.28
N GLN A 83 -1.45 34.35 -6.87
CA GLN A 83 -1.44 33.11 -7.63
C GLN A 83 -1.69 31.90 -6.72
N VAL A 84 -2.73 31.17 -7.01
CA VAL A 84 -3.05 29.87 -6.41
C VAL A 84 -2.10 28.82 -7.00
N ILE A 85 -1.47 28.04 -6.14
CA ILE A 85 -0.58 26.93 -6.51
C ILE A 85 -1.35 25.61 -6.52
N ALA A 86 -2.17 25.40 -5.50
CA ALA A 86 -2.95 24.18 -5.34
C ALA A 86 -4.20 24.46 -4.53
N GLU A 87 -5.23 23.63 -4.76
CA GLU A 87 -6.45 23.60 -3.97
C GLU A 87 -6.73 22.16 -3.56
N GLY A 88 -7.06 21.97 -2.30
CA GLY A 88 -7.33 20.64 -1.71
C GLY A 88 -8.40 20.72 -0.64
N SER A 89 -8.58 19.62 0.05
CA SER A 89 -9.58 19.44 1.09
C SER A 89 -8.98 19.53 2.49
N VAL A 90 -9.51 20.41 3.33
CA VAL A 90 -9.11 20.46 4.75
C VAL A 90 -9.72 19.26 5.48
N GLN A 91 -8.85 18.45 6.09
CA GLN A 91 -9.30 17.32 6.88
C GLN A 91 -9.67 17.76 8.30
N THR A 92 -10.82 17.29 8.73
CA THR A 92 -11.36 17.48 10.09
C THR A 92 -11.59 16.10 10.71
N LYS A 93 -11.82 16.05 12.03
CA LYS A 93 -12.20 14.79 12.69
C LYS A 93 -13.42 14.13 12.03
N GLN A 94 -14.39 14.94 11.59
CA GLN A 94 -15.59 14.42 10.95
C GLN A 94 -15.29 13.85 9.56
N THR A 95 -14.58 14.59 8.69
CA THR A 95 -14.25 14.12 7.34
C THR A 95 -13.38 12.86 7.38
N VAL A 96 -12.44 12.76 8.31
CA VAL A 96 -11.61 11.58 8.53
C VAL A 96 -12.46 10.40 8.99
N ALA A 97 -13.37 10.60 9.96
CA ALA A 97 -14.26 9.55 10.44
C ALA A 97 -15.18 9.00 9.33
N ASP A 98 -15.77 9.91 8.54
CA ASP A 98 -16.65 9.54 7.43
C ASP A 98 -15.88 8.76 6.34
N ALA A 99 -14.67 9.21 6.00
CA ALA A 99 -13.80 8.52 5.04
C ALA A 99 -13.36 7.14 5.55
N MET A 100 -13.05 7.03 6.84
CA MET A 100 -12.71 5.75 7.47
C MET A 100 -13.88 4.77 7.47
N GLU A 101 -15.10 5.25 7.72
CA GLU A 101 -16.29 4.38 7.64
C GLU A 101 -16.55 3.91 6.21
N ALA A 102 -16.40 4.79 5.23
CA ALA A 102 -16.51 4.43 3.82
C ALA A 102 -15.44 3.39 3.41
N ALA A 103 -14.19 3.58 3.85
CA ALA A 103 -13.09 2.63 3.59
C ALA A 103 -13.33 1.25 4.22
N LYS A 104 -13.88 1.20 5.45
CA LYS A 104 -14.27 -0.07 6.09
C LYS A 104 -15.34 -0.81 5.31
N LYS A 105 -16.35 -0.11 4.79
CA LYS A 105 -17.39 -0.70 3.93
C LYS A 105 -16.80 -1.23 2.62
N GLY A 106 -15.91 -0.47 1.98
CA GLY A 106 -15.21 -0.89 0.77
C GLY A 106 -14.36 -2.14 0.98
N LEU A 107 -13.63 -2.20 2.09
CA LEU A 107 -12.83 -3.37 2.47
C LEU A 107 -13.71 -4.62 2.69
N ALA A 108 -14.85 -4.47 3.35
CA ALA A 108 -15.77 -5.58 3.59
C ALA A 108 -16.23 -6.22 2.27
N VAL A 109 -16.62 -5.41 1.28
CA VAL A 109 -17.02 -5.91 -0.05
C VAL A 109 -15.87 -6.65 -0.76
N GLN A 110 -14.64 -6.12 -0.67
CA GLN A 110 -13.46 -6.77 -1.26
C GLN A 110 -13.15 -8.11 -0.58
N LEU A 111 -13.26 -8.18 0.75
CA LEU A 111 -13.06 -9.42 1.50
C LEU A 111 -14.12 -10.46 1.18
N GLU A 112 -15.38 -10.06 1.03
CA GLU A 112 -16.47 -10.98 0.62
C GLU A 112 -16.20 -11.53 -0.78
N ALA A 113 -15.81 -10.69 -1.74
CA ALA A 113 -15.48 -11.13 -3.09
C ALA A 113 -14.27 -12.08 -3.10
N PHE A 114 -13.22 -11.77 -2.33
CA PHE A 114 -12.05 -12.62 -2.17
C PHE A 114 -12.42 -13.98 -1.56
N ALA A 115 -13.23 -13.98 -0.50
CA ALA A 115 -13.69 -15.21 0.14
C ALA A 115 -14.54 -16.06 -0.80
N ALA A 116 -15.45 -15.45 -1.55
CA ALA A 116 -16.28 -16.13 -2.53
C ALA A 116 -15.44 -16.81 -3.63
N ASN A 117 -14.48 -16.07 -4.21
CA ASN A 117 -13.57 -16.62 -5.20
C ASN A 117 -12.72 -17.76 -4.64
N THR A 118 -12.18 -17.61 -3.43
CA THR A 118 -11.40 -18.66 -2.78
C THR A 118 -12.21 -19.91 -2.55
N MET A 119 -13.46 -19.77 -2.11
CA MET A 119 -14.37 -20.91 -1.91
C MET A 119 -14.75 -21.59 -3.23
N GLU A 120 -14.92 -20.83 -4.30
CA GLU A 120 -15.18 -21.38 -5.64
C GLU A 120 -13.99 -22.20 -6.14
N TYR A 121 -12.77 -21.68 -6.04
CA TYR A 121 -11.55 -22.42 -6.35
C TYR A 121 -11.43 -23.71 -5.51
N MET A 122 -11.63 -23.59 -4.20
CA MET A 122 -11.56 -24.76 -3.31
C MET A 122 -12.58 -25.83 -3.69
N ARG A 123 -13.81 -25.45 -4.08
CA ARG A 123 -14.83 -26.40 -4.53
C ARG A 123 -14.46 -27.06 -5.85
N GLY A 124 -13.92 -26.30 -6.80
CA GLY A 124 -13.49 -26.82 -8.09
C GLY A 124 -12.32 -27.80 -8.00
N GLU A 125 -11.43 -27.59 -7.01
CA GLU A 125 -10.22 -28.39 -6.84
C GLU A 125 -10.28 -29.35 -5.64
N TRP A 126 -11.47 -29.52 -5.05
CA TRP A 126 -11.66 -30.36 -3.86
C TRP A 126 -11.12 -31.78 -4.02
N ASP A 127 -11.44 -32.40 -5.16
CA ASP A 127 -10.99 -33.76 -5.45
C ASP A 127 -9.47 -33.85 -5.69
N LEU A 128 -8.88 -32.81 -6.30
CA LEU A 128 -7.43 -32.71 -6.46
C LEU A 128 -6.73 -32.52 -5.09
N LEU A 129 -7.25 -31.61 -4.26
CA LEU A 129 -6.66 -31.28 -2.96
C LEU A 129 -6.76 -32.42 -1.94
N LEU A 130 -7.90 -33.11 -1.89
CA LEU A 130 -8.13 -34.16 -0.89
C LEU A 130 -7.86 -35.57 -1.38
N ASN A 131 -8.12 -35.85 -2.64
CA ASN A 131 -8.09 -37.21 -3.20
C ASN A 131 -6.97 -37.38 -4.24
N GLY A 132 -6.26 -36.29 -4.60
CA GLY A 132 -5.24 -36.32 -5.67
C GLY A 132 -5.79 -36.63 -7.06
N VAL A 133 -7.11 -36.53 -7.24
CA VAL A 133 -7.79 -36.81 -8.52
C VAL A 133 -7.52 -35.66 -9.49
N GLY A 134 -7.02 -35.99 -10.68
CA GLY A 134 -6.69 -34.97 -11.70
C GLY A 134 -5.22 -34.53 -11.69
N MET A 135 -4.38 -35.07 -10.82
CA MET A 135 -2.94 -34.80 -10.88
C MET A 135 -2.36 -35.34 -12.21
N PRO A 136 -1.66 -34.48 -12.97
CA PRO A 136 -1.03 -34.94 -14.21
C PRO A 136 0.09 -35.93 -13.92
N THR A 137 0.25 -36.91 -14.79
CA THR A 137 1.42 -37.81 -14.73
C THR A 137 2.68 -37.03 -15.12
N LEU A 138 3.57 -36.83 -14.17
CA LEU A 138 4.82 -36.12 -14.41
C LEU A 138 5.88 -37.06 -14.99
N SER A 139 6.55 -36.64 -16.05
CA SER A 139 7.71 -37.35 -16.63
C SER A 139 8.95 -37.22 -15.78
N THR A 140 9.01 -36.19 -14.90
CA THR A 140 10.14 -35.90 -14.04
C THR A 140 10.15 -36.80 -12.82
N GLN A 141 11.21 -37.61 -12.66
CA GLN A 141 11.41 -38.46 -11.48
C GLN A 141 11.83 -37.58 -10.28
N MET A 142 11.03 -37.56 -9.24
CA MET A 142 11.26 -36.78 -8.01
C MET A 142 11.66 -37.65 -6.81
N GLY A 143 11.39 -38.96 -6.86
CA GLY A 143 11.66 -39.89 -5.76
C GLY A 143 13.14 -39.90 -5.36
N GLY A 144 13.44 -39.66 -4.09
CA GLY A 144 14.79 -39.62 -3.55
C GLY A 144 15.62 -38.41 -3.94
N ARG A 145 15.05 -37.42 -4.59
CA ARG A 145 15.72 -36.16 -4.99
C ARG A 145 15.25 -34.99 -4.16
N HIS A 146 16.13 -33.99 -4.03
CA HIS A 146 15.74 -32.71 -3.51
C HIS A 146 14.77 -32.03 -4.49
N VAL A 147 13.74 -31.37 -3.97
CA VAL A 147 12.81 -30.55 -4.74
C VAL A 147 12.87 -29.13 -4.22
N LEU A 148 13.14 -28.18 -5.11
CA LEU A 148 13.15 -26.76 -4.82
C LEU A 148 11.89 -26.13 -5.42
N VAL A 149 10.98 -25.69 -4.57
CA VAL A 149 9.78 -24.95 -4.98
C VAL A 149 10.09 -23.46 -4.96
N VAL A 150 9.96 -22.81 -6.10
CA VAL A 150 10.23 -21.38 -6.27
C VAL A 150 8.91 -20.65 -6.42
N VAL A 151 8.61 -19.79 -5.46
CA VAL A 151 7.44 -18.89 -5.46
C VAL A 151 7.93 -17.47 -5.71
N ARG A 152 7.25 -16.74 -6.59
CA ARG A 152 7.59 -15.36 -6.92
C ARG A 152 7.28 -14.42 -5.76
N GLY A 153 8.27 -14.15 -4.90
CA GLY A 153 8.24 -13.16 -3.84
C GLY A 153 9.08 -11.93 -4.18
N TYR A 154 9.14 -10.94 -3.30
CA TYR A 154 9.90 -9.71 -3.53
C TYR A 154 11.38 -9.93 -3.82
N SER A 155 12.03 -10.85 -3.11
CA SER A 155 13.47 -11.11 -3.18
C SER A 155 13.82 -12.45 -3.83
N TYR A 156 12.91 -13.07 -4.61
CA TYR A 156 13.13 -14.43 -5.13
C TYR A 156 14.38 -14.57 -6.03
N LYS A 157 14.77 -13.48 -6.72
CA LYS A 157 15.96 -13.49 -7.59
C LYS A 157 17.25 -13.53 -6.78
N GLU A 158 17.30 -12.73 -5.71
CA GLU A 158 18.42 -12.69 -4.77
C GLU A 158 18.54 -14.02 -4.02
N ASP A 159 17.40 -14.57 -3.58
CA ASP A 159 17.36 -15.88 -2.92
C ASP A 159 17.85 -17.00 -3.84
N LEU A 160 17.43 -17.01 -5.11
CA LEU A 160 17.93 -17.97 -6.10
C LEU A 160 19.43 -17.81 -6.36
N GLN A 161 19.95 -16.57 -6.33
CA GLN A 161 21.39 -16.35 -6.46
C GLN A 161 22.15 -16.89 -5.24
N ALA A 162 21.65 -16.68 -4.04
CA ALA A 162 22.23 -17.22 -2.81
C ALA A 162 22.21 -18.77 -2.80
N LEU A 163 21.17 -19.37 -3.38
CA LEU A 163 21.01 -20.82 -3.46
C LEU A 163 21.82 -21.49 -4.60
N LYS A 164 22.52 -20.73 -5.44
CA LYS A 164 23.33 -21.31 -6.54
C LYS A 164 24.27 -22.43 -6.12
N PRO A 165 25.02 -22.35 -5.00
CA PRO A 165 25.86 -23.45 -4.55
C PRO A 165 25.08 -24.74 -4.29
N TYR A 166 23.95 -24.62 -3.57
CA TYR A 166 23.04 -25.73 -3.28
C TYR A 166 22.49 -26.35 -4.58
N ILE A 167 22.02 -25.53 -5.52
CA ILE A 167 21.45 -25.99 -6.79
C ILE A 167 22.51 -26.77 -7.60
N ARG A 168 23.78 -26.31 -7.59
CA ARG A 168 24.88 -26.98 -8.29
C ARG A 168 25.25 -28.30 -7.66
N GLU A 169 25.27 -28.35 -6.34
CA GLU A 169 25.68 -29.55 -5.58
C GLU A 169 24.61 -30.64 -5.63
N TYR A 170 23.36 -30.28 -5.27
CA TYR A 170 22.29 -31.28 -5.11
C TYR A 170 21.46 -31.50 -6.37
N LYS A 171 21.55 -30.62 -7.37
CA LYS A 171 20.80 -30.71 -8.63
C LYS A 171 19.31 -31.01 -8.40
N PRO A 172 18.60 -30.18 -7.57
CA PRO A 172 17.21 -30.43 -7.21
C PRO A 172 16.32 -30.40 -8.44
N VAL A 173 15.15 -31.03 -8.34
CA VAL A 173 14.05 -30.73 -9.25
C VAL A 173 13.53 -29.34 -8.89
N ILE A 174 13.44 -28.46 -9.87
CA ILE A 174 12.93 -27.10 -9.65
C ILE A 174 11.49 -27.06 -10.12
N ILE A 175 10.59 -26.58 -9.23
CA ILE A 175 9.18 -26.33 -9.51
C ILE A 175 8.94 -24.83 -9.39
N GLY A 176 8.62 -24.16 -10.50
CA GLY A 176 8.15 -22.78 -10.48
C GLY A 176 6.65 -22.73 -10.25
N VAL A 177 6.21 -21.91 -9.29
CA VAL A 177 4.81 -21.67 -9.01
C VAL A 177 4.41 -20.34 -9.64
N ASP A 178 3.22 -20.33 -10.26
CA ASP A 178 2.61 -19.14 -10.84
C ASP A 178 3.42 -18.50 -11.98
N GLY A 179 3.57 -19.22 -13.06
CA GLY A 179 3.85 -18.77 -14.43
C GLY A 179 4.69 -17.50 -14.63
N GLY A 180 5.72 -17.32 -13.82
CA GLY A 180 6.57 -16.15 -13.88
C GLY A 180 7.58 -16.16 -15.03
#